data_4c816eb875ca87ab77b847ed731960a1
#
_entry.id   4c816eb875ca87ab77b847ed731960a1
#
_cell.length_a   1.000
_cell.length_b   1.000
_cell.length_c   1.000
_cell.angle_alpha   90.00
_cell.angle_beta   90.00
_cell.angle_gamma   90.00
#
_symmetry.space_group_name_H-M   'P 1'
#
loop_
_entity.id
_entity.type
_entity.pdbx_description
1 polymer ?
#
loop_
_entity_poly.entity_id
_entity_poly.type
_entity_poly.pdbx_seq_one_letter_code
_entity_poly.pdbx_strand_id
1 'polypeptide(L)'
;MASLCFRTSVVFALVAAGLALWMTATHDYRALHAEVVLFVLGWGSFMAYGLYYRTIAAAAAGLVKFHYVVALIGVIVEAVGIMGTEWGNPFFDPFRIIGAFIVAVGFVLFAIIVFATRETAAHR
;
A
#
# COMPACT_ATOMS: atom_id res chain seq x y z
N MET A 1 -13.38 -8.37 0.34
CA MET A 1 -12.20 -7.49 0.11
C MET A 1 -12.00 -6.45 1.20
N ALA A 2 -13.02 -5.78 1.69
CA ALA A 2 -12.87 -4.81 2.77
C ALA A 2 -12.17 -5.39 4.01
N SER A 3 -12.61 -6.54 4.49
CA SER A 3 -11.98 -7.22 5.64
C SER A 3 -10.50 -7.56 5.38
N LEU A 4 -10.16 -7.98 4.16
CA LEU A 4 -8.78 -8.27 3.78
C LEU A 4 -7.92 -7.00 3.77
N CYS A 5 -8.44 -5.89 3.24
CA CYS A 5 -7.76 -4.59 3.29
C CYS A 5 -7.48 -4.16 4.74
N PHE A 6 -8.45 -4.30 5.64
CA PHE A 6 -8.24 -3.96 7.06
C PHE A 6 -7.18 -4.83 7.72
N ARG A 7 -7.22 -6.14 7.48
CA ARG A 7 -6.20 -7.05 8.01
C ARG A 7 -4.80 -6.71 7.49
N THR A 8 -4.70 -6.44 6.19
CA THR A 8 -3.45 -6.02 5.56
C THR A 8 -2.95 -4.70 6.15
N SER A 9 -3.82 -3.72 6.35
CA SER A 9 -3.45 -2.44 6.96
C SER A 9 -2.89 -2.61 8.36
N VAL A 10 -3.49 -3.47 9.18
CA VAL A 10 -3.00 -3.76 10.54
C VAL A 10 -1.62 -4.41 10.50
N VAL A 11 -1.38 -5.36 9.58
CA VAL A 11 -0.06 -5.99 9.42
C VAL A 11 1.00 -4.94 9.07
N PHE A 12 0.72 -4.05 8.13
CA PHE A 12 1.64 -2.96 7.79
C PHE A 12 1.89 -2.01 8.97
N ALA A 13 0.84 -1.67 9.73
CA ALA A 13 0.99 -0.85 10.93
C ALA A 13 1.90 -1.51 11.96
N LEU A 14 1.76 -2.83 12.18
CA LEU A 14 2.61 -3.58 13.11
C LEU A 14 4.07 -3.63 12.63
N VAL A 15 4.30 -3.84 11.35
CA VAL A 15 5.66 -3.81 10.77
C VAL A 15 6.27 -2.42 10.91
N ALA A 16 5.54 -1.37 10.58
CA ALA A 16 5.99 0.01 10.73
C ALA A 16 6.32 0.35 12.20
N ALA A 17 5.46 -0.06 13.14
CA ALA A 17 5.70 0.13 14.56
C ALA A 17 6.94 -0.64 15.04
N GLY A 18 7.15 -1.85 14.56
CA GLY A 18 8.34 -2.65 14.86
C GLY A 18 9.62 -1.97 14.36
N LEU A 19 9.61 -1.42 13.14
CA LEU A 19 10.72 -0.65 12.60
C LEU A 19 11.00 0.63 13.42
N ALA A 20 9.95 1.33 13.83
CA ALA A 20 10.08 2.52 14.66
C ALA A 20 10.72 2.21 16.01
N LEU A 21 10.32 1.12 16.66
CA LEU A 21 10.92 0.65 17.91
C LEU A 21 12.39 0.26 17.72
N TRP A 22 12.69 -0.46 16.64
CA TRP A 22 14.07 -0.85 16.32
C TRP A 22 14.96 0.37 16.10
N MET A 23 14.50 1.36 15.32
CA MET A 23 15.23 2.61 15.08
C MET A 23 15.48 3.38 16.37
N THR A 24 14.48 3.46 17.24
CA THR A 24 14.60 4.13 18.54
C THR A 24 15.60 3.42 19.45
N ALA A 25 15.57 2.09 19.48
CA ALA A 25 16.47 1.30 20.32
C ALA A 25 17.93 1.32 19.86
N THR A 26 18.16 1.35 18.55
CA THR A 26 19.50 1.29 17.95
C THR A 26 20.08 2.65 17.59
N HIS A 27 19.28 3.72 17.62
CA HIS A 27 19.62 5.05 17.09
C HIS A 27 20.04 5.02 15.61
N ASP A 28 19.59 4.02 14.86
CA ASP A 28 19.84 3.85 13.43
C ASP A 28 18.55 4.15 12.65
N TYR A 29 18.50 5.28 11.98
CA TYR A 29 17.31 5.79 11.29
C TYR A 29 17.31 5.52 9.79
N ARG A 30 18.17 4.61 9.30
CA ARG A 30 18.20 4.25 7.87
C ARG A 30 16.88 3.66 7.37
N ALA A 31 16.08 3.06 8.24
CA ALA A 31 14.78 2.51 7.89
C ALA A 31 13.64 3.55 7.91
N LEU A 32 13.89 4.82 8.24
CA LEU A 32 12.84 5.83 8.42
C LEU A 32 11.98 6.01 7.17
N HIS A 33 12.59 6.09 6.00
CA HIS A 33 11.85 6.25 4.75
C HIS A 33 10.95 5.04 4.45
N ALA A 34 11.48 3.83 4.63
CA ALA A 34 10.71 2.60 4.47
C ALA A 34 9.56 2.50 5.50
N GLU A 35 9.80 2.91 6.74
CA GLU A 35 8.78 2.95 7.80
C GLU A 35 7.65 3.91 7.42
N VAL A 36 7.96 5.10 6.94
CA VAL A 36 6.96 6.08 6.48
C VAL A 36 6.13 5.53 5.32
N VAL A 37 6.77 4.89 4.34
CA VAL A 37 6.08 4.25 3.21
C VAL A 37 5.13 3.15 3.70
N LEU A 38 5.58 2.29 4.58
CA LEU A 38 4.73 1.23 5.17
C LEU A 38 3.57 1.81 5.97
N PHE A 39 3.78 2.88 6.70
CA PHE A 39 2.73 3.53 7.48
C PHE A 39 1.71 4.24 6.58
N VAL A 40 2.16 5.07 5.64
CA VAL A 40 1.27 5.86 4.78
C VAL A 40 0.62 5.00 3.70
N LEU A 41 1.40 4.28 2.92
CA LEU A 41 0.92 3.48 1.78
C LEU A 41 0.40 2.11 2.21
N GLY A 42 0.95 1.54 3.26
CA GLY A 42 0.49 0.27 3.79
C GLY A 42 -0.73 0.45 4.70
N TRP A 43 -0.54 1.02 5.88
CA TRP A 43 -1.65 1.17 6.83
C TRP A 43 -2.70 2.17 6.35
N GLY A 44 -2.31 3.41 6.04
CA GLY A 44 -3.24 4.48 5.69
C GLY A 44 -4.04 4.19 4.43
N SER A 45 -3.38 3.81 3.34
CA SER A 45 -4.04 3.55 2.06
C SER A 45 -4.93 2.31 2.13
N PHE A 46 -4.46 1.20 2.70
CA PHE A 46 -5.29 -0.01 2.82
C PHE A 46 -6.48 0.16 3.76
N MET A 47 -6.34 0.99 4.79
CA MET A 47 -7.48 1.39 5.63
C MET A 47 -8.53 2.14 4.81
N ALA A 48 -8.10 3.12 4.02
CA ALA A 48 -8.97 3.90 3.12
C ALA A 48 -9.65 2.99 2.08
N TYR A 49 -8.91 2.08 1.45
CA TYR A 49 -9.47 1.11 0.51
C TYR A 49 -10.54 0.23 1.18
N GLY A 50 -10.24 -0.26 2.37
CA GLY A 50 -11.19 -1.07 3.13
C GLY A 50 -12.47 -0.32 3.47
N LEU A 51 -12.37 0.93 3.90
CA LEU A 51 -13.52 1.79 4.18
C LEU A 51 -14.36 2.02 2.92
N TYR A 52 -13.74 2.30 1.80
CA TYR A 52 -14.43 2.50 0.53
C TYR A 52 -15.11 1.22 0.04
N TYR A 53 -14.40 0.08 0.08
CA TYR A 53 -14.94 -1.20 -0.41
C TYR A 53 -16.09 -1.76 0.41
N ARG A 54 -16.29 -1.28 1.63
CA ARG A 54 -17.48 -1.60 2.42
C ARG A 54 -18.74 -0.95 1.86
N THR A 55 -18.59 0.14 1.12
CA THR A 55 -19.72 0.94 0.62
C THR A 55 -20.17 0.55 -0.78
N ILE A 56 -19.36 -0.21 -1.52
CA ILE A 56 -19.66 -0.59 -2.90
C ILE A 56 -20.19 -2.02 -3.00
N ALA A 57 -21.11 -2.23 -3.96
CA ALA A 57 -21.66 -3.53 -4.24
C ALA A 57 -20.66 -4.47 -4.92
N ALA A 58 -20.93 -5.79 -4.87
CA ALA A 58 -20.05 -6.84 -5.40
C ALA A 58 -19.80 -6.79 -6.93
N ALA A 59 -20.44 -5.89 -7.67
CA ALA A 59 -20.36 -5.79 -9.13
C ALA A 59 -18.94 -5.52 -9.69
N ALA A 60 -18.03 -4.96 -8.88
CA ALA A 60 -16.66 -4.67 -9.26
C ALA A 60 -15.63 -5.65 -8.66
N ALA A 61 -16.06 -6.82 -8.20
CA ALA A 61 -15.22 -7.74 -7.41
C ALA A 61 -13.90 -8.12 -8.09
N GLY A 62 -13.89 -8.34 -9.40
CA GLY A 62 -12.67 -8.69 -10.14
C GLY A 62 -11.65 -7.56 -10.18
N LEU A 63 -12.10 -6.34 -10.46
CA LEU A 63 -11.25 -5.15 -10.49
C LEU A 63 -10.73 -4.79 -9.10
N VAL A 64 -11.55 -4.93 -8.07
CA VAL A 64 -11.17 -4.72 -6.67
C VAL A 64 -10.08 -5.70 -6.23
N LYS A 65 -10.20 -6.98 -6.60
CA LYS A 65 -9.16 -7.99 -6.32
C LYS A 65 -7.86 -7.66 -7.04
N PHE A 66 -7.95 -7.28 -8.30
CA PHE A 66 -6.77 -6.90 -9.09
C PHE A 66 -6.09 -5.67 -8.47
N HIS A 67 -6.85 -4.64 -8.12
CA HIS A 67 -6.31 -3.46 -7.42
C HIS A 67 -5.63 -3.83 -6.10
N TYR A 68 -6.24 -4.69 -5.29
CA TYR A 68 -5.65 -5.15 -4.02
C TYR A 68 -4.28 -5.78 -4.23
N VAL A 69 -4.15 -6.69 -5.19
CA VAL A 69 -2.88 -7.38 -5.50
C VAL A 69 -1.83 -6.38 -5.97
N VAL A 70 -2.18 -5.49 -6.89
CA VAL A 70 -1.26 -4.46 -7.40
C VAL A 70 -0.81 -3.53 -6.28
N ALA A 71 -1.72 -3.04 -5.47
CA ALA A 71 -1.39 -2.16 -4.34
C ALA A 71 -0.49 -2.87 -3.32
N LEU A 72 -0.77 -4.12 -2.99
CA LEU A 72 0.04 -4.90 -2.04
C LEU A 72 1.46 -5.12 -2.56
N ILE A 73 1.61 -5.57 -3.80
CA ILE A 73 2.92 -5.79 -4.42
C ILE A 73 3.69 -4.47 -4.49
N GLY A 74 3.04 -3.38 -4.88
CA GLY A 74 3.67 -2.07 -5.00
C GLY A 74 4.29 -1.60 -3.69
N VAL A 75 3.53 -1.66 -2.61
CA VAL A 75 4.01 -1.23 -1.28
C VAL A 75 5.18 -2.11 -0.80
N ILE A 76 5.08 -3.43 -0.95
CA ILE A 76 6.14 -4.35 -0.53
C ILE A 76 7.41 -4.12 -1.33
N VAL A 77 7.33 -4.06 -2.66
CA VAL A 77 8.49 -3.87 -3.55
C VAL A 77 9.14 -2.53 -3.29
N GLU A 78 8.37 -1.46 -3.13
CA GLU A 78 8.90 -0.13 -2.83
C GLU A 78 9.60 -0.09 -1.47
N ALA A 79 8.98 -0.61 -0.42
CA ALA A 79 9.57 -0.62 0.92
C ALA A 79 10.86 -1.44 0.97
N VAL A 80 10.88 -2.62 0.35
CA VAL A 80 12.10 -3.45 0.27
C VAL A 80 13.18 -2.75 -0.56
N GLY A 81 12.83 -2.13 -1.68
CA GLY A 81 13.75 -1.36 -2.51
C GLY A 81 14.38 -0.20 -1.75
N ILE A 82 13.59 0.58 -1.03
CA ILE A 82 14.06 1.70 -0.20
C ILE A 82 14.99 1.18 0.89
N MET A 83 14.61 0.13 1.62
CA MET A 83 15.46 -0.43 2.66
C MET A 83 16.81 -0.89 2.12
N GLY A 84 16.82 -1.66 1.04
CA GLY A 84 18.06 -2.13 0.43
C GLY A 84 18.97 -1.01 -0.03
N THR A 85 18.41 0.04 -0.64
CA THR A 85 19.13 1.23 -1.07
C THR A 85 19.75 1.99 0.13
N GLU A 86 18.97 2.19 1.19
CA GLU A 86 19.41 2.89 2.40
C GLU A 86 20.52 2.11 3.16
N TRP A 87 20.57 0.78 3.00
CA TRP A 87 21.68 -0.04 3.50
C TRP A 87 22.89 -0.08 2.55
N GLY A 88 22.86 0.72 1.48
CA GLY A 88 23.98 0.88 0.57
C GLY A 88 24.12 -0.24 -0.48
N ASN A 89 23.08 -1.01 -0.72
CA ASN A 89 23.10 -2.06 -1.74
C ASN A 89 22.46 -1.59 -3.05
N PRO A 90 23.26 -1.29 -4.10
CA PRO A 90 22.73 -0.78 -5.38
C PRO A 90 21.87 -1.79 -6.14
N PHE A 91 21.90 -3.06 -5.78
CA PHE A 91 21.02 -4.08 -6.36
C PHE A 91 19.53 -3.74 -6.16
N PHE A 92 19.19 -3.01 -5.08
CA PHE A 92 17.82 -2.66 -4.75
C PHE A 92 17.30 -1.37 -5.41
N ASP A 93 18.17 -0.59 -6.08
CA ASP A 93 17.74 0.66 -6.73
C ASP A 93 16.64 0.47 -7.76
N PRO A 94 16.67 -0.56 -8.66
CA PRO A 94 15.57 -0.82 -9.59
C PRO A 94 14.25 -1.15 -8.88
N PHE A 95 14.29 -1.86 -7.76
CA PHE A 95 13.10 -2.23 -6.98
C PHE A 95 12.41 -1.01 -6.39
N ARG A 96 13.17 -0.03 -5.93
CA ARG A 96 12.62 1.25 -5.45
C ARG A 96 11.83 1.96 -6.55
N ILE A 97 12.38 2.05 -7.75
CA ILE A 97 11.75 2.70 -8.90
C ILE A 97 10.52 1.92 -9.37
N ILE A 98 10.66 0.61 -9.54
CA ILE A 98 9.58 -0.28 -9.97
C ILE A 98 8.44 -0.28 -8.93
N GLY A 99 8.76 -0.33 -7.65
CA GLY A 99 7.78 -0.28 -6.57
C GLY A 99 6.96 1.00 -6.59
N ALA A 100 7.62 2.15 -6.72
CA ALA A 100 6.95 3.44 -6.83
C ALA A 100 6.02 3.50 -8.06
N PHE A 101 6.44 2.95 -9.19
CA PHE A 101 5.63 2.87 -10.39
C PHE A 101 4.38 1.99 -10.18
N ILE A 102 4.54 0.82 -9.56
CA ILE A 102 3.43 -0.09 -9.25
C ILE A 102 2.45 0.57 -8.27
N VAL A 103 2.93 1.28 -7.26
CA VAL A 103 2.09 2.05 -6.34
C VAL A 103 1.27 3.10 -7.10
N ALA A 104 1.88 3.84 -8.02
CA ALA A 104 1.18 4.81 -8.84
C ALA A 104 0.08 4.16 -9.70
N VAL A 105 0.35 2.99 -10.30
CA VAL A 105 -0.66 2.20 -11.02
C VAL A 105 -1.80 1.78 -10.09
N GLY A 106 -1.49 1.38 -8.87
CA GLY A 106 -2.49 1.06 -7.84
C GLY A 106 -3.43 2.23 -7.56
N PHE A 107 -2.91 3.44 -7.40
CA PHE A 107 -3.74 4.64 -7.22
C PHE A 107 -4.61 4.96 -8.43
N VAL A 108 -4.09 4.80 -9.64
CA VAL A 108 -4.88 4.96 -10.88
C VAL A 108 -6.03 3.96 -10.93
N LEU A 109 -5.77 2.69 -10.61
CA LEU A 109 -6.81 1.67 -10.55
C LEU A 109 -7.87 1.99 -9.50
N PHE A 110 -7.46 2.48 -8.33
CA PHE A 110 -8.40 2.91 -7.31
C PHE A 110 -9.26 4.08 -7.77
N ALA A 111 -8.68 5.07 -8.45
CA ALA A 111 -9.42 6.17 -9.05
C ALA A 111 -10.46 5.67 -10.06
N ILE A 112 -10.09 4.73 -10.93
CA ILE A 112 -11.02 4.11 -11.89
C ILE A 112 -12.19 3.45 -11.17
N ILE A 113 -11.91 2.70 -10.09
CA ILE A 113 -12.97 2.04 -9.28
C ILE A 113 -13.91 3.08 -8.67
N VAL A 114 -13.36 4.16 -8.10
CA VAL A 114 -14.16 5.22 -7.46
C VAL A 114 -15.08 5.89 -8.47
N PHE A 115 -14.58 6.27 -9.63
CA PHE A 115 -15.38 6.94 -10.65
C PHE A 115 -16.43 5.99 -11.28
N ALA A 116 -16.07 4.77 -11.59
CA ALA A 116 -17.00 3.79 -12.16
C ALA A 116 -18.16 3.46 -11.20
N THR A 117 -17.90 3.36 -9.89
CA THR A 117 -18.95 3.04 -8.90
C THR A 117 -19.86 4.23 -8.60
N ARG A 118 -19.37 5.46 -8.74
CA ARG A 118 -20.21 6.67 -8.63
C ARG A 118 -21.24 6.77 -9.74
N GLU A 119 -20.87 6.46 -10.97
CA GLU A 119 -21.79 6.48 -12.11
C GLU A 119 -22.94 5.48 -11.92
N THR A 120 -22.63 4.28 -11.45
CA THR A 120 -23.65 3.25 -11.18
C THR A 120 -24.63 3.64 -10.06
N ALA A 121 -24.19 4.39 -9.06
CA ALA A 121 -25.05 4.89 -7.99
C ALA A 121 -25.95 6.05 -8.43
N ALA A 122 -25.49 6.89 -9.38
CA ALA A 122 -26.27 8.03 -9.90
C ALA A 122 -27.42 7.61 -10.83
N HIS A 123 -27.36 6.38 -11.40
CA HIS A 123 -28.39 5.84 -12.28
C HIS A 123 -29.42 4.95 -11.56
N ARG A 124 -29.34 4.84 -10.23
CA ARG A 124 -30.31 4.12 -9.37
C ARG A 124 -31.18 5.10 -8.59
#